data_0585dc42bd929dab4ef3da435e70845c
#
_entry.id   0585dc42bd929dab4ef3da435e70845c
#
_cell.length_a   1.000
_cell.length_b   1.000
_cell.length_c   1.000
_cell.angle_alpha   90.00
_cell.angle_beta   90.00
_cell.angle_gamma   90.00
#
_symmetry.space_group_name_H-M   'P 1'
#
loop_
_entity.id
_entity.type
_entity.pdbx_description
1 polymer ?
#
loop_
_entity_poly.entity_id
_entity_poly.type
_entity_poly.pdbx_seq_one_letter_code
_entity_poly.pdbx_strand_id
1 'polypeptide(L)'
;NGMSVFFHPVLEGFLRRQYEFLALPRKLQPAVYEGEEQLADSILSTRLDRRELTAFLAVLAPGADLQENLAMHVAALRKENIQNLFFELDLGKAAEVEAAPAILAAGFTPQFLLPWGGRGDLLLLALAEEA
;
A
#
# COMPACT_ATOMS: atom_id res chain seq x y z
N ASN A 1 5.75 2.73 25.45
CA ASN A 1 4.58 3.34 24.82
C ASN A 1 4.64 3.20 23.30
N GLY A 2 3.84 2.30 22.78
CA GLY A 2 3.79 2.08 21.36
C GLY A 2 2.91 3.09 20.65
N MET A 3 3.36 3.54 19.48
CA MET A 3 2.53 4.29 18.56
C MET A 3 1.45 3.35 18.00
N SER A 4 0.26 3.89 17.74
CA SER A 4 -0.80 3.12 17.08
C SER A 4 -0.67 3.23 15.58
N VAL A 5 -0.85 2.11 14.89
CA VAL A 5 -0.95 2.06 13.44
C VAL A 5 -2.22 1.31 13.07
N PHE A 6 -2.79 1.65 11.92
CA PHE A 6 -3.96 0.95 11.43
C PHE A 6 -3.54 -0.33 10.71
N PHE A 7 -4.40 -1.34 10.72
CA PHE A 7 -4.14 -2.56 9.99
C PHE A 7 -5.44 -3.14 9.43
N HIS A 8 -5.29 -3.86 8.33
CA HIS A 8 -6.35 -4.73 7.82
C HIS A 8 -5.98 -6.16 8.20
N PRO A 9 -6.96 -7.03 8.53
CA PRO A 9 -6.65 -8.41 8.91
C PRO A 9 -5.76 -9.16 7.94
N VAL A 10 -5.85 -8.86 6.64
CA VAL A 10 -5.03 -9.49 5.61
C VAL A 10 -3.53 -9.22 5.80
N LEU A 11 -3.16 -8.14 6.48
CA LEU A 11 -1.77 -7.76 6.74
C LEU A 11 -1.31 -8.07 8.16
N GLU A 12 -2.20 -8.52 9.04
CA GLU A 12 -1.88 -8.63 10.46
C GLU A 12 -0.65 -9.51 10.72
N GLY A 13 -0.58 -10.67 10.11
CA GLY A 13 0.53 -11.59 10.33
C GLY A 13 1.86 -10.98 9.91
N PHE A 14 1.90 -10.35 8.74
CA PHE A 14 3.11 -9.69 8.26
C PHE A 14 3.53 -8.56 9.19
N LEU A 15 2.60 -7.70 9.61
CA LEU A 15 2.90 -6.56 10.45
C LEU A 15 3.43 -6.99 11.82
N ARG A 16 2.81 -7.98 12.45
CA ARG A 16 3.27 -8.46 13.75
C ARG A 16 4.68 -9.01 13.66
N ARG A 17 5.00 -9.77 12.62
CA ARG A 17 6.35 -10.32 12.44
C ARG A 17 7.38 -9.21 12.18
N GLN A 18 7.01 -8.21 11.36
CA GLN A 18 7.92 -7.11 11.06
C GLN A 18 8.20 -6.26 12.30
N TYR A 19 7.18 -5.91 13.06
CA TYR A 19 7.38 -5.10 14.26
C TYR A 19 8.16 -5.86 15.32
N GLU A 20 7.95 -7.15 15.46
CA GLU A 20 8.74 -7.98 16.34
C GLU A 20 10.21 -8.03 15.90
N PHE A 21 10.43 -8.28 14.61
CA PHE A 21 11.76 -8.32 14.04
C PHE A 21 12.53 -6.99 14.23
N LEU A 22 11.85 -5.87 14.01
CA LEU A 22 12.43 -4.55 14.13
C LEU A 22 12.50 -4.06 15.59
N ALA A 23 11.92 -4.80 16.52
CA ALA A 23 11.81 -4.43 17.93
C ALA A 23 11.13 -3.06 18.12
N LEU A 24 10.13 -2.76 17.29
CA LEU A 24 9.38 -1.51 17.36
C LEU A 24 8.06 -1.73 18.07
N PRO A 25 7.80 -1.01 19.18
CA PRO A 25 6.52 -1.12 19.86
C PRO A 25 5.45 -0.38 19.07
N ARG A 26 4.46 -1.13 18.60
CA ARG A 26 3.30 -0.58 17.90
C ARG A 26 2.05 -1.27 18.34
N LYS A 27 0.97 -0.49 18.49
CA LYS A 27 -0.36 -1.02 18.73
C LYS A 27 -1.09 -1.10 17.40
N LEU A 28 -1.57 -2.27 17.07
CA LEU A 28 -2.33 -2.47 15.84
C LEU A 28 -3.80 -2.15 16.11
N GLN A 29 -4.33 -1.19 15.36
CA GLN A 29 -5.75 -0.82 15.42
C GLN A 29 -6.44 -1.22 14.13
N PRO A 30 -7.59 -1.90 14.19
CA PRO A 30 -8.34 -2.19 12.98
C PRO A 30 -8.65 -0.91 12.22
N ALA A 31 -8.44 -0.94 10.92
CA ALA A 31 -8.84 0.16 10.05
C ALA A 31 -10.35 0.08 9.85
N VAL A 32 -11.07 0.97 10.48
CA VAL A 32 -12.51 1.08 10.32
C VAL A 32 -12.79 2.43 9.69
N TYR A 33 -13.31 2.40 8.47
CA TYR A 33 -13.72 3.61 7.79
C TYR A 33 -15.23 3.78 7.98
N GLU A 34 -15.59 4.63 8.92
CA GLU A 34 -16.99 4.89 9.23
C GLU A 34 -17.46 6.17 8.56
N GLY A 35 -18.57 6.10 7.89
CA GLY A 35 -19.41 7.25 7.73
C GLY A 35 -19.42 7.96 6.41
N GLU A 36 -18.56 7.73 5.46
CA GLU A 36 -18.73 8.33 4.14
C GLU A 36 -18.90 7.25 3.08
N GLU A 37 -19.76 7.54 2.11
CA GLU A 37 -19.93 6.64 0.99
C GLU A 37 -18.60 6.47 0.27
N GLN A 38 -18.29 5.24 -0.10
CA GLN A 38 -17.14 4.95 -0.90
C GLN A 38 -17.25 5.68 -2.24
N LEU A 39 -16.19 6.37 -2.63
CA LEU A 39 -16.17 7.02 -3.94
C LEU A 39 -16.23 5.97 -5.05
N ALA A 40 -16.81 6.34 -6.18
CA ALA A 40 -16.84 5.45 -7.33
C ALA A 40 -15.45 5.31 -7.93
N ASP A 41 -14.71 6.40 -8.03
CA ASP A 41 -13.41 6.45 -8.69
C ASP A 41 -12.29 6.65 -7.69
N SER A 42 -11.25 5.84 -7.82
CA SER A 42 -10.01 6.00 -7.05
C SER A 42 -9.07 6.98 -7.73
N ILE A 43 -8.25 7.63 -6.92
CA ILE A 43 -7.17 8.48 -7.42
C ILE A 43 -5.86 7.90 -6.95
N LEU A 44 -5.00 7.55 -7.89
CA LEU A 44 -3.68 7.01 -7.62
C LEU A 44 -2.63 8.06 -7.97
N SER A 45 -1.56 8.10 -7.21
CA SER A 45 -0.39 8.88 -7.57
C SER A 45 0.73 7.94 -8.03
N THR A 46 1.53 8.41 -8.96
CA THR A 46 2.66 7.66 -9.48
C THR A 46 3.89 8.54 -9.48
N ARG A 47 4.95 8.07 -8.83
CA ARG A 47 6.24 8.74 -8.85
C ARG A 47 7.20 7.86 -9.66
N LEU A 48 7.71 8.40 -10.77
CA LEU A 48 8.55 7.65 -11.70
C LEU A 48 10.02 8.00 -11.53
N ASP A 49 10.85 6.97 -11.54
CA ASP A 49 12.28 7.10 -11.73
C ASP A 49 12.65 6.33 -12.99
N ARG A 50 12.74 7.04 -14.11
CA ARG A 50 12.98 6.41 -15.43
C ARG A 50 14.40 5.88 -15.56
N ARG A 51 15.34 6.46 -14.83
CA ARG A 51 16.72 5.99 -14.82
C ARG A 51 16.81 4.59 -14.20
N GLU A 52 16.05 4.36 -13.14
CA GLU A 52 16.03 3.08 -12.43
C GLU A 52 14.92 2.16 -12.92
N LEU A 53 14.12 2.59 -13.89
CA LEU A 53 12.95 1.86 -14.40
C LEU A 53 12.00 1.45 -13.28
N THR A 54 11.76 2.37 -12.37
CA THR A 54 11.02 2.14 -11.13
C THR A 54 9.86 3.11 -11.00
N ALA A 55 8.73 2.63 -10.50
CA ALA A 55 7.60 3.46 -10.16
C ALA A 55 7.12 3.14 -8.75
N PHE A 56 6.75 4.21 -8.04
CA PHE A 56 6.14 4.11 -6.71
C PHE A 56 4.71 4.61 -6.82
N LEU A 57 3.77 3.73 -6.53
CA LEU A 57 2.34 4.03 -6.57
C LEU A 57 1.84 4.28 -5.15
N ALA A 58 0.87 5.17 -5.02
CA ALA A 58 0.19 5.40 -3.77
C ALA A 58 -1.27 5.75 -4.05
N VAL A 59 -2.14 5.51 -3.08
CA VAL A 59 -3.55 5.85 -3.22
C VAL A 59 -3.79 7.20 -2.55
N LEU A 60 -4.30 8.17 -3.32
CA LEU A 60 -4.69 9.47 -2.79
C LEU A 60 -6.13 9.45 -2.33
N ALA A 61 -6.99 8.77 -3.07
CA ALA A 61 -8.40 8.60 -2.72
C ALA A 61 -8.83 7.20 -3.12
N PRO A 62 -9.14 6.31 -2.15
CA PRO A 62 -9.65 4.98 -2.48
C PRO A 62 -11.07 5.06 -2.99
N GLY A 63 -11.40 4.21 -3.96
CA GLY A 63 -12.73 4.13 -4.54
C GLY A 63 -13.08 2.70 -4.85
N ALA A 64 -14.32 2.49 -5.29
CA ALA A 64 -14.83 1.16 -5.60
C ALA A 64 -14.07 0.47 -6.74
N ASP A 65 -13.47 1.26 -7.64
CA ASP A 65 -12.74 0.77 -8.80
C ASP A 65 -11.25 0.55 -8.56
N LEU A 66 -10.79 0.58 -7.30
CA LEU A 66 -9.36 0.62 -6.99
C LEU A 66 -8.59 -0.53 -7.65
N GLN A 67 -9.11 -1.75 -7.56
CA GLN A 67 -8.42 -2.90 -8.13
C GLN A 67 -8.29 -2.78 -9.65
N GLU A 68 -9.35 -2.36 -10.33
CA GLU A 68 -9.33 -2.18 -11.79
C GLU A 68 -8.42 -1.03 -12.20
N ASN A 69 -8.51 0.09 -11.49
CA ASN A 69 -7.68 1.26 -11.77
C ASN A 69 -6.19 0.94 -11.57
N LEU A 70 -5.87 0.21 -10.51
CA LEU A 70 -4.50 -0.20 -10.24
C LEU A 70 -3.98 -1.13 -11.33
N ALA A 71 -4.79 -2.08 -11.77
CA ALA A 71 -4.41 -2.98 -12.87
C ALA A 71 -4.12 -2.21 -14.15
N MET A 72 -4.91 -1.18 -14.46
CA MET A 72 -4.69 -0.34 -15.62
C MET A 72 -3.39 0.45 -15.52
N HIS A 73 -3.09 0.99 -14.34
CA HIS A 73 -1.84 1.71 -14.12
C HIS A 73 -0.62 0.79 -14.28
N VAL A 74 -0.70 -0.41 -13.73
CA VAL A 74 0.37 -1.40 -13.86
C VAL A 74 0.60 -1.75 -15.33
N ALA A 75 -0.47 -2.00 -16.07
CA ALA A 75 -0.36 -2.34 -17.49
C ALA A 75 0.28 -1.21 -18.28
N ALA A 76 -0.10 0.04 -18.01
CA ALA A 76 0.47 1.20 -18.71
C ALA A 76 1.95 1.36 -18.38
N LEU A 77 2.34 1.17 -17.12
CA LEU A 77 3.74 1.27 -16.72
C LEU A 77 4.59 0.16 -17.32
N ARG A 78 4.07 -1.05 -17.41
CA ARG A 78 4.78 -2.15 -18.07
C ARG A 78 5.00 -1.88 -19.54
N LYS A 79 4.04 -1.23 -20.22
CA LYS A 79 4.20 -0.83 -21.62
C LYS A 79 5.33 0.19 -21.80
N GLU A 80 5.56 1.02 -20.79
CA GLU A 80 6.67 1.97 -20.81
C GLU A 80 7.99 1.36 -20.32
N ASN A 81 8.02 0.04 -20.18
CA ASN A 81 9.20 -0.71 -19.75
C ASN A 81 9.63 -0.41 -18.33
N ILE A 82 8.72 0.01 -17.48
CA ILE A 82 8.99 0.15 -16.04
C ILE A 82 9.03 -1.25 -15.43
N GLN A 83 10.16 -1.61 -14.85
CA GLN A 83 10.41 -2.98 -14.39
C GLN A 83 10.12 -3.19 -12.92
N ASN A 84 10.34 -2.17 -12.11
CA ASN A 84 10.18 -2.28 -10.66
C ASN A 84 8.98 -1.44 -10.24
N LEU A 85 7.95 -2.12 -9.76
CA LEU A 85 6.71 -1.47 -9.34
C LEU A 85 6.51 -1.69 -7.85
N PHE A 86 6.39 -0.60 -7.11
CA PHE A 86 6.16 -0.62 -5.68
C PHE A 86 4.89 0.12 -5.35
N PHE A 87 4.26 -0.29 -4.25
CA PHE A 87 3.12 0.43 -3.70
C PHE A 87 3.45 0.87 -2.28
N GLU A 88 3.23 2.14 -2.00
CA GLU A 88 3.47 2.72 -0.69
C GLU A 88 2.12 2.86 0.03
N LEU A 89 1.99 2.23 1.19
CA LEU A 89 0.76 2.25 1.98
C LEU A 89 1.05 2.86 3.35
N ASP A 90 0.42 3.98 3.64
CA ASP A 90 0.63 4.70 4.90
C ASP A 90 -0.27 4.10 5.99
N LEU A 91 0.34 3.46 6.96
CA LEU A 91 -0.40 2.83 8.06
C LEU A 91 -0.93 3.86 9.07
N GLY A 92 -0.61 5.13 8.89
CA GLY A 92 -1.18 6.21 9.66
C GLY A 92 -2.52 6.72 9.12
N LYS A 93 -2.99 6.15 8.00
CA LYS A 93 -4.23 6.58 7.34
C LYS A 93 -5.17 5.39 7.18
N ALA A 94 -6.22 5.34 8.01
CA ALA A 94 -7.16 4.21 8.01
C ALA A 94 -7.78 3.95 6.64
N ALA A 95 -8.14 5.00 5.90
CA ALA A 95 -8.77 4.85 4.59
C ALA A 95 -7.83 4.17 3.59
N GLU A 96 -6.52 4.46 3.66
CA GLU A 96 -5.55 3.79 2.79
C GLU A 96 -5.40 2.32 3.17
N VAL A 97 -5.35 2.03 4.46
CA VAL A 97 -5.16 0.65 4.94
C VAL A 97 -6.33 -0.25 4.52
N GLU A 98 -7.54 0.29 4.45
CA GLU A 98 -8.69 -0.47 3.95
C GLU A 98 -8.55 -0.86 2.48
N ALA A 99 -7.68 -0.20 1.74
CA ALA A 99 -7.40 -0.55 0.35
C ALA A 99 -6.50 -1.80 0.22
N ALA A 100 -5.94 -2.29 1.30
CA ALA A 100 -4.98 -3.41 1.25
C ALA A 100 -5.46 -4.63 0.47
N PRO A 101 -6.72 -5.11 0.63
CA PRO A 101 -7.16 -6.27 -0.15
C PRO A 101 -7.07 -6.06 -1.66
N ALA A 102 -7.44 -4.86 -2.14
CA ALA A 102 -7.37 -4.55 -3.58
C ALA A 102 -5.93 -4.52 -4.08
N ILE A 103 -5.02 -3.98 -3.26
CA ILE A 103 -3.60 -3.91 -3.60
C ILE A 103 -3.00 -5.32 -3.68
N LEU A 104 -3.31 -6.18 -2.72
CA LEU A 104 -2.85 -7.57 -2.73
C LEU A 104 -3.45 -8.34 -3.90
N ALA A 105 -4.74 -8.10 -4.21
CA ALA A 105 -5.39 -8.77 -5.34
C ALA A 105 -4.76 -8.38 -6.67
N ALA A 106 -4.17 -7.18 -6.77
CA ALA A 106 -3.46 -6.74 -7.96
C ALA A 106 -2.07 -7.38 -8.11
N GLY A 107 -1.62 -8.13 -7.11
CA GLY A 107 -0.36 -8.87 -7.16
C GLY A 107 0.78 -8.29 -6.35
N PHE A 108 0.55 -7.18 -5.65
CA PHE A 108 1.57 -6.61 -4.78
C PHE A 108 1.69 -7.41 -3.49
N THR A 109 2.92 -7.62 -3.02
CA THR A 109 3.17 -8.32 -1.77
C THR A 109 3.97 -7.44 -0.81
N PRO A 110 3.67 -7.52 0.50
CA PRO A 110 4.40 -6.72 1.48
C PRO A 110 5.88 -7.10 1.53
N GLN A 111 6.74 -6.11 1.58
CA GLN A 111 8.19 -6.33 1.62
C GLN A 111 8.80 -5.87 2.93
N PHE A 112 8.62 -4.62 3.30
CA PHE A 112 9.17 -4.09 4.54
C PHE A 112 8.47 -2.81 4.97
N LEU A 113 8.78 -2.41 6.20
CA LEU A 113 8.24 -1.19 6.80
C LEU A 113 9.32 -0.13 6.87
N LEU A 114 8.93 1.11 6.58
CA LEU A 114 9.74 2.29 6.83
C LEU A 114 9.12 3.02 8.03
N PRO A 115 9.72 2.92 9.22
CA PRO A 115 9.18 3.61 10.39
C PRO A 115 9.12 5.12 10.12
N TRP A 116 7.94 5.70 10.39
CA TRP A 116 7.70 7.13 10.18
C TRP A 116 7.91 7.59 8.73
N GLY A 117 7.78 6.67 7.76
CA GLY A 117 7.93 7.00 6.35
C GLY A 117 6.79 7.81 5.77
N GLY A 118 5.65 7.83 6.44
CA GLY A 118 4.48 8.62 6.07
C GLY A 118 3.92 9.30 7.31
N ARG A 119 2.60 9.43 7.38
CA ARG A 119 1.92 9.96 8.55
C ARG A 119 2.08 9.02 9.75
N GLY A 120 2.16 7.73 9.47
CA GLY A 120 2.58 6.70 10.39
C GLY A 120 3.73 5.94 9.74
N ASP A 121 3.82 4.65 10.05
CA ASP A 121 4.79 3.80 9.36
C ASP A 121 4.32 3.56 7.93
N LEU A 122 5.28 3.52 7.00
CA LEU A 122 4.98 3.28 5.59
C LEU A 122 5.28 1.83 5.24
N LEU A 123 4.27 1.12 4.74
CA LEU A 123 4.45 -0.24 4.25
C LEU A 123 4.76 -0.20 2.76
N LEU A 124 5.86 -0.82 2.38
CA LEU A 124 6.23 -0.95 0.99
C LEU A 124 5.87 -2.35 0.49
N LEU A 125 5.10 -2.38 -0.60
CA LEU A 125 4.74 -3.61 -1.28
C LEU A 125 5.37 -3.61 -2.66
N ALA A 126 5.72 -4.78 -3.18
CA ALA A 126 6.31 -4.89 -4.50
C ALA A 126 5.47 -5.82 -5.37
N LEU A 127 5.40 -5.48 -6.66
CA LEU A 127 4.75 -6.34 -7.64
C LEU A 127 5.77 -7.33 -8.16
N ALA A 128 5.41 -8.61 -8.16
CA ALA A 128 6.27 -9.65 -8.70
C ALA A 128 6.49 -9.43 -10.20
N GLU A 129 7.68 -9.73 -10.67
CA GLU A 129 7.96 -9.69 -12.10
C GLU A 129 7.11 -10.73 -12.82
N GLU A 130 6.60 -10.35 -13.98
CA GLU A 130 5.94 -11.31 -14.84
C GLU A 130 6.99 -12.30 -15.37
N ALA A 131 6.69 -13.57 -15.19
CA ALA A 131 7.55 -14.64 -15.69
C ALA A 131 7.56 -14.64 -17.24
#